data_a367271b78bb9578e750171cf379b7b1
#
_entry.id   a367271b78bb9578e750171cf379b7b1
#
_cell.length_a   1.000
_cell.length_b   1.000
_cell.length_c   1.000
_cell.angle_alpha   90.00
_cell.angle_beta   90.00
_cell.angle_gamma   90.00
#
_symmetry.space_group_name_H-M   'P 1'
#
loop_
_entity.id
_entity.type
_entity.pdbx_description
1 polymer ?
#
loop_
_entity_poly.entity_id
_entity_poly.type
_entity_poly.pdbx_seq_one_letter_code
_entity_poly.pdbx_strand_id
1 'polypeptide(L)'
;MLAWMKWRHDHKEMVKYRERNFKNLEALIEIHNIILEHPNEVRKEIKLMTVIKIDKQIEFFSNEIVKLEGIVRDFNGHDLNRYGKHLYNNYMALKQELGEIIDTLRELRVDIEEQIKLK
;
A
#
# COMPACT_ATOMS: atom_id res chain seq x y z
N MET A 1 -28.06 -2.33 -10.56
CA MET A 1 -27.00 -1.50 -11.21
C MET A 1 -26.46 -2.23 -12.43
N LEU A 2 -26.34 -1.53 -13.54
CA LEU A 2 -25.74 -2.09 -14.74
C LEU A 2 -24.25 -2.34 -14.51
N ALA A 3 -23.71 -3.40 -15.11
CA ALA A 3 -22.31 -3.81 -14.89
C ALA A 3 -21.31 -2.68 -15.17
N TRP A 4 -21.52 -1.93 -16.27
CA TRP A 4 -20.61 -0.82 -16.63
C TRP A 4 -20.65 0.33 -15.61
N MET A 5 -21.78 0.56 -14.95
CA MET A 5 -21.90 1.59 -13.92
C MET A 5 -21.12 1.18 -12.67
N LYS A 6 -21.19 -0.10 -12.29
CA LYS A 6 -20.41 -0.66 -11.20
C LYS A 6 -18.92 -0.52 -11.47
N TRP A 7 -18.48 -0.89 -12.69
CA TRP A 7 -17.08 -0.81 -13.07
C TRP A 7 -16.57 0.63 -13.06
N ARG A 8 -17.40 1.58 -13.49
CA ARG A 8 -17.05 3.01 -13.46
C ARG A 8 -16.90 3.52 -12.05
N HIS A 9 -17.78 3.10 -11.15
CA HIS A 9 -17.69 3.45 -9.72
C HIS A 9 -16.43 2.87 -9.11
N ASP A 10 -16.15 1.59 -9.35
CA ASP A 10 -14.96 0.89 -8.83
C ASP A 10 -13.67 1.57 -9.30
N HIS A 11 -13.63 2.03 -10.56
CA HIS A 11 -12.48 2.74 -11.10
C HIS A 11 -12.22 4.05 -10.33
N LYS A 12 -13.26 4.84 -10.06
CA LYS A 12 -13.14 6.09 -9.30
C LYS A 12 -12.64 5.85 -7.88
N GLU A 13 -13.17 4.83 -7.21
CA GLU A 13 -12.75 4.46 -5.88
C GLU A 13 -11.29 3.99 -5.86
N MET A 14 -10.88 3.27 -6.88
CA MET A 14 -9.49 2.81 -7.02
C MET A 14 -8.51 3.96 -7.15
N VAL A 15 -8.85 5.01 -7.91
CA VAL A 15 -8.00 6.21 -8.05
C VAL A 15 -7.82 6.90 -6.71
N LYS A 16 -8.91 7.11 -5.96
CA LYS A 16 -8.86 7.70 -4.61
C LYS A 16 -8.03 6.87 -3.66
N TYR A 17 -8.16 5.55 -3.74
CA TYR A 17 -7.42 4.60 -2.91
C TYR A 17 -5.91 4.71 -3.16
N ARG A 18 -5.50 4.78 -4.42
CA ARG A 18 -4.09 4.94 -4.81
C ARG A 18 -3.51 6.25 -4.28
N GLU A 19 -4.23 7.35 -4.41
CA GLU A 19 -3.80 8.66 -3.90
C GLU A 19 -3.59 8.62 -2.38
N ARG A 20 -4.50 8.00 -1.65
CA ARG A 20 -4.40 7.85 -0.20
C ARG A 20 -3.19 7.02 0.19
N ASN A 21 -2.96 5.91 -0.50
CA ASN A 21 -1.82 5.03 -0.24
C ASN A 21 -0.50 5.75 -0.44
N PHE A 22 -0.39 6.55 -1.49
CA PHE A 22 0.79 7.35 -1.76
C PHE A 22 1.08 8.35 -0.64
N LYS A 23 0.06 9.06 -0.16
CA LYS A 23 0.21 10.03 0.92
C LYS A 23 0.67 9.37 2.21
N ASN A 24 0.11 8.21 2.54
CA ASN A 24 0.51 7.45 3.72
C ASN A 24 1.95 6.99 3.64
N LEU A 25 2.37 6.51 2.49
CA LEU A 25 3.74 6.07 2.26
C LEU A 25 4.71 7.24 2.35
N GLU A 26 4.41 8.38 1.72
CA GLU A 26 5.23 9.59 1.78
C GLU A 26 5.44 10.05 3.22
N ALA A 27 4.38 10.05 4.04
CA ALA A 27 4.47 10.44 5.44
C ALA A 27 5.40 9.52 6.23
N LEU A 28 5.34 8.22 5.99
CA LEU A 28 6.22 7.25 6.65
C LEU A 28 7.67 7.38 6.18
N ILE A 29 7.90 7.64 4.91
CA ILE A 29 9.25 7.90 4.36
C ILE A 29 9.83 9.14 5.02
N GLU A 30 9.06 10.20 5.16
CA GLU A 30 9.50 11.43 5.79
C GLU A 30 9.92 11.20 7.24
N ILE A 31 9.10 10.50 8.02
CA ILE A 31 9.44 10.14 9.42
C ILE A 31 10.70 9.27 9.47
N HIS A 32 10.80 8.29 8.58
CA HIS A 32 11.99 7.43 8.46
C HIS A 32 13.26 8.26 8.23
N ASN A 33 13.21 9.20 7.29
CA ASN A 33 14.36 10.04 6.98
C ASN A 33 14.77 10.91 8.18
N ILE A 34 13.80 11.46 8.91
CA ILE A 34 14.06 12.23 10.13
C ILE A 34 14.76 11.36 11.16
N ILE A 35 14.29 10.14 11.37
CA ILE A 35 14.90 9.20 12.33
C ILE A 35 16.34 8.87 11.95
N LEU A 36 16.62 8.63 10.67
CA LEU A 36 17.97 8.30 10.21
C LEU A 36 18.92 9.50 10.26
N GLU A 37 18.42 10.69 9.96
CA GLU A 37 19.24 11.93 9.98
C GLU A 37 19.51 12.43 11.40
N HIS A 38 18.57 12.18 12.33
CA HIS A 38 18.64 12.68 13.70
C HIS A 38 18.39 11.54 14.73
N PRO A 39 19.20 10.47 14.68
CA PRO A 39 18.90 9.27 15.49
C PRO A 39 18.93 9.51 17.00
N ASN A 40 19.74 10.48 17.45
CA ASN A 40 19.86 10.78 18.87
C ASN A 40 18.81 11.79 19.37
N GLU A 41 18.21 12.54 18.47
CA GLU A 41 17.21 13.56 18.80
C GLU A 41 15.79 12.99 18.83
N VAL A 42 15.55 11.90 18.11
CA VAL A 42 14.24 11.24 18.08
C VAL A 42 14.15 10.23 19.22
N ARG A 43 13.12 10.35 20.03
CA ARG A 43 12.92 9.46 21.18
C ARG A 43 12.67 8.03 20.73
N LYS A 44 13.12 7.07 21.53
CA LYS A 44 12.91 5.64 21.30
C LYS A 44 11.43 5.29 21.15
N GLU A 45 10.56 5.94 21.95
CA GLU A 45 9.11 5.72 21.89
C GLU A 45 8.53 6.07 20.51
N ILE A 46 9.04 7.15 19.90
CA ILE A 46 8.62 7.57 18.56
C ILE A 46 9.06 6.55 17.52
N LYS A 47 10.28 6.03 17.64
CA LYS A 47 10.80 4.98 16.76
C LYS A 47 9.94 3.72 16.86
N LEU A 48 9.61 3.29 18.08
CA LEU A 48 8.77 2.13 18.32
C LEU A 48 7.35 2.31 17.77
N MET A 49 6.76 3.50 17.98
CA MET A 49 5.44 3.82 17.44
C MET A 49 5.43 3.80 15.92
N THR A 50 6.52 4.26 15.30
CA THR A 50 6.65 4.26 13.85
C THR A 50 6.71 2.84 13.31
N VAL A 51 7.46 1.95 13.96
CA VAL A 51 7.51 0.52 13.60
C VAL A 51 6.10 -0.10 13.69
N ILE A 52 5.36 0.21 14.74
CA ILE A 52 3.99 -0.30 14.91
C ILE A 52 3.09 0.19 13.77
N LYS A 53 3.19 1.47 13.40
CA LYS A 53 2.42 2.03 12.27
C LYS A 53 2.77 1.35 10.96
N ILE A 54 4.06 1.10 10.73
CA ILE A 54 4.52 0.40 9.53
C ILE A 54 3.93 -1.01 9.49
N ASP A 55 3.98 -1.76 10.61
CA ASP A 55 3.43 -3.11 10.68
C ASP A 55 1.93 -3.14 10.39
N LYS A 56 1.19 -2.16 10.91
CA LYS A 56 -0.25 -2.03 10.63
C LYS A 56 -0.52 -1.75 9.16
N GLN A 57 0.29 -0.92 8.53
CA GLN A 57 0.16 -0.63 7.09
C GLN A 57 0.48 -1.85 6.25
N ILE A 58 1.52 -2.60 6.60
CA ILE A 58 1.87 -3.84 5.91
C ILE A 58 0.71 -4.84 5.99
N GLU A 59 0.13 -5.02 7.16
CA GLU A 59 -1.03 -5.89 7.36
C GLU A 59 -2.22 -5.44 6.51
N PHE A 60 -2.53 -4.15 6.57
CA PHE A 60 -3.62 -3.57 5.79
C PHE A 60 -3.45 -3.82 4.30
N PHE A 61 -2.28 -3.49 3.74
CA PHE A 61 -2.03 -3.67 2.31
C PHE A 61 -1.96 -5.13 1.90
N SER A 62 -1.46 -6.01 2.77
CA SER A 62 -1.47 -7.45 2.52
C SER A 62 -2.90 -7.98 2.38
N ASN A 63 -3.80 -7.52 3.25
CA ASN A 63 -5.22 -7.89 3.17
C ASN A 63 -5.88 -7.33 1.92
N GLU A 64 -5.51 -6.12 1.51
CA GLU A 64 -6.02 -5.51 0.28
C GLU A 64 -5.56 -6.27 -0.97
N ILE A 65 -4.34 -6.78 -0.98
CA ILE A 65 -3.83 -7.62 -2.07
C ILE A 65 -4.69 -8.89 -2.19
N VAL A 66 -5.02 -9.53 -1.07
CA VAL A 66 -5.87 -10.71 -1.07
C VAL A 66 -7.25 -10.41 -1.69
N LYS A 67 -7.83 -9.26 -1.34
CA LYS A 67 -9.11 -8.82 -1.94
C LYS A 67 -8.98 -8.60 -3.44
N LEU A 68 -7.89 -7.95 -3.88
CA LEU A 68 -7.63 -7.71 -5.30
C LEU A 68 -7.43 -9.01 -6.07
N GLU A 69 -6.77 -9.99 -5.47
CA GLU A 69 -6.62 -11.33 -6.06
C GLU A 69 -7.98 -11.98 -6.30
N GLY A 70 -8.91 -11.83 -5.36
CA GLY A 70 -10.28 -12.31 -5.52
C GLY A 70 -11.01 -11.62 -6.67
N ILE A 71 -10.89 -10.29 -6.77
CA ILE A 71 -11.50 -9.51 -7.86
C ILE A 71 -10.92 -9.92 -9.20
N VAL A 72 -9.60 -10.02 -9.31
CA VAL A 72 -8.91 -10.43 -10.54
C VAL A 72 -9.34 -11.82 -10.97
N ARG A 73 -9.48 -12.73 -10.01
CA ARG A 73 -9.94 -14.10 -10.28
C ARG A 73 -11.35 -14.11 -10.87
N ASP A 74 -12.24 -13.22 -10.40
CA ASP A 74 -13.59 -13.11 -10.91
C ASP A 74 -13.64 -12.64 -12.37
N PHE A 75 -12.63 -11.91 -12.82
CA PHE A 75 -12.51 -11.52 -14.24
C PHE A 75 -12.05 -12.68 -15.13
N ASN A 76 -11.33 -13.65 -14.58
CA ASN A 76 -10.82 -14.78 -15.34
C ASN A 76 -11.97 -15.70 -15.77
N GLY A 77 -11.95 -16.13 -17.02
CA GLY A 77 -12.99 -16.98 -17.58
C GLY A 77 -14.20 -16.26 -18.14
N HIS A 78 -14.22 -14.93 -18.05
CA HIS A 78 -15.27 -14.10 -18.68
C HIS A 78 -14.74 -13.43 -19.91
N ASP A 79 -15.60 -13.33 -20.95
CA ASP A 79 -15.30 -12.50 -22.11
C ASP A 79 -15.43 -11.04 -21.72
N LEU A 80 -14.29 -10.37 -21.58
CA LEU A 80 -14.26 -8.98 -21.19
C LEU A 80 -14.37 -8.07 -22.42
N ASN A 81 -15.29 -7.11 -22.36
CA ASN A 81 -15.31 -6.04 -23.33
C ASN A 81 -14.09 -5.12 -23.09
N ARG A 82 -13.93 -4.10 -23.95
CA ARG A 82 -12.80 -3.17 -23.85
C ARG A 82 -12.69 -2.51 -22.48
N TYR A 83 -13.82 -2.13 -21.89
CA TYR A 83 -13.85 -1.49 -20.58
C TYR A 83 -13.47 -2.47 -19.47
N GLY A 84 -13.97 -3.70 -19.54
CA GLY A 84 -13.62 -4.74 -18.57
C GLY A 84 -12.14 -5.11 -18.60
N LYS A 85 -11.54 -5.18 -19.79
CA LYS A 85 -10.10 -5.41 -19.94
C LYS A 85 -9.29 -4.28 -19.33
N HIS A 86 -9.74 -3.04 -19.53
CA HIS A 86 -9.09 -1.86 -18.94
C HIS A 86 -9.12 -1.92 -17.42
N LEU A 87 -10.26 -2.26 -16.82
CA LEU A 87 -10.38 -2.42 -15.38
C LEU A 87 -9.51 -3.55 -14.84
N TYR A 88 -9.50 -4.69 -15.52
CA TYR A 88 -8.65 -5.82 -15.16
C TYR A 88 -7.18 -5.40 -15.07
N ASN A 89 -6.70 -4.70 -16.10
CA ASN A 89 -5.34 -4.22 -16.15
C ASN A 89 -5.05 -3.23 -15.02
N ASN A 90 -6.01 -2.38 -14.67
CA ASN A 90 -5.89 -1.43 -13.56
C ASN A 90 -5.80 -2.15 -12.22
N TYR A 91 -6.60 -3.19 -12.01
CA TYR A 91 -6.53 -3.99 -10.77
C TYR A 91 -5.21 -4.74 -10.65
N MET A 92 -4.69 -5.27 -11.76
CA MET A 92 -3.39 -5.93 -11.77
C MET A 92 -2.26 -4.95 -11.46
N ALA A 93 -2.31 -3.75 -12.04
CA ALA A 93 -1.34 -2.69 -11.76
C ALA A 93 -1.39 -2.25 -10.29
N LEU A 94 -2.58 -2.10 -9.73
CA LEU A 94 -2.76 -1.74 -8.32
C LEU A 94 -2.20 -2.82 -7.40
N LYS A 95 -2.45 -4.09 -7.70
CA LYS A 95 -1.91 -5.21 -6.92
C LYS A 95 -0.38 -5.16 -6.88
N GLN A 96 0.25 -4.94 -8.03
CA GLN A 96 1.70 -4.83 -8.14
C GLN A 96 2.22 -3.64 -7.34
N GLU A 97 1.57 -2.49 -7.45
CA GLU A 97 1.91 -1.27 -6.73
C GLU A 97 1.87 -1.48 -5.21
N LEU A 98 0.83 -2.16 -4.72
CA LEU A 98 0.71 -2.47 -3.29
C LEU A 98 1.83 -3.41 -2.83
N GLY A 99 2.22 -4.36 -3.66
CA GLY A 99 3.37 -5.24 -3.36
C GLY A 99 4.66 -4.44 -3.22
N GLU A 100 4.90 -3.48 -4.10
CA GLU A 100 6.06 -2.60 -4.04
C GLU A 100 6.04 -1.71 -2.79
N ILE A 101 4.86 -1.20 -2.41
CA ILE A 101 4.67 -0.42 -1.19
C ILE A 101 5.02 -1.27 0.04
N ILE A 102 4.57 -2.51 0.09
CA ILE A 102 4.87 -3.43 1.20
C ILE A 102 6.38 -3.66 1.29
N ASP A 103 7.06 -3.87 0.18
CA ASP A 103 8.51 -4.07 0.16
C ASP A 103 9.23 -2.83 0.69
N THR A 104 8.80 -1.65 0.27
CA THR A 104 9.35 -0.38 0.77
C THR A 104 9.12 -0.24 2.27
N LEU A 105 7.92 -0.54 2.76
CA LEU A 105 7.60 -0.48 4.19
C LEU A 105 8.48 -1.42 5.01
N ARG A 106 8.76 -2.60 4.50
CA ARG A 106 9.66 -3.57 5.16
C ARG A 106 11.08 -3.02 5.28
N GLU A 107 11.57 -2.36 4.24
CA GLU A 107 12.89 -1.72 4.26
C GLU A 107 12.94 -0.59 5.29
N LEU A 108 11.91 0.27 5.32
CA LEU A 108 11.82 1.34 6.32
C LEU A 108 11.82 0.78 7.74
N ARG A 109 11.10 -0.33 7.94
CA ARG A 109 11.00 -0.99 9.23
C ARG A 109 12.37 -1.49 9.71
N VAL A 110 13.11 -2.15 8.84
CA VAL A 110 14.46 -2.66 9.15
C VAL A 110 15.38 -1.51 9.55
N ASP A 111 15.38 -0.42 8.79
CA ASP A 111 16.22 0.74 9.06
C ASP A 111 15.93 1.35 10.44
N ILE A 112 14.65 1.49 10.79
CA ILE A 112 14.24 2.07 12.07
C ILE A 112 14.57 1.12 13.22
N GLU A 113 14.36 -0.18 13.06
CA GLU A 113 14.72 -1.18 14.08
C GLU A 113 16.22 -1.17 14.38
N GLU A 114 17.05 -1.00 13.36
CA GLU A 114 18.49 -0.89 13.58
C GLU A 114 18.84 0.32 14.43
N GLN A 115 18.14 1.45 14.22
CA GLN A 115 18.35 2.64 15.05
C GLN A 115 17.92 2.42 16.49
N ILE A 116 16.93 1.59 16.75
CA ILE A 116 16.52 1.23 18.12
C ILE A 116 17.58 0.35 18.78
N LYS A 117 18.19 -0.55 18.05
CA LYS A 117 19.21 -1.49 18.57
C LYS A 117 20.56 -0.84 18.83
N LEU A 118 20.85 0.27 18.18
CA LEU A 118 22.15 0.96 18.28
C LEU A 118 22.38 1.70 19.60
N LYS A 119 21.50 1.55 20.56
CA LYS A 119 21.72 2.11 21.89
C LYS A 119 22.34 1.05 22.81
#